data_194e931f77ace9da0c6e70d3bd3da902
#
_entry.id   194e931f77ace9da0c6e70d3bd3da902
#
_cell.length_a   1.000
_cell.length_b   1.000
_cell.length_c   1.000
_cell.angle_alpha   90.00
_cell.angle_beta   90.00
_cell.angle_gamma   90.00
#
_symmetry.space_group_name_H-M   'P 1'
#
loop_
_entity.id
_entity.type
_entity.pdbx_description
1 polymer ?
#
loop_
_entity_poly.entity_id
_entity_poly.type
_entity_poly.pdbx_seq_one_letter_code
_entity_poly.pdbx_strand_id
1 'polypeptide(L)'
;WFCKSKAQRSYEYAKRIAGLTPTPIAYREIRYIGILRQSWYVCKQSECKYTFNDLIHNKSFHNRTEILKAIGCFTAELYKRGIFHQDYSGGNILFNEDGSRIEMVDLNRIKFYHHIPIKKGLKIFERLNIDKEALSIMGTAFAQELDLDAEYVINYIITHRWKKHIKQGITNLYD
;
A
#
# COMPACT_ATOMS: atom_id res chain seq x y z
N TRP A 1 17.87 -15.01 21.24
CA TRP A 1 16.67 -14.85 20.38
C TRP A 1 17.03 -13.96 19.18
N PHE A 2 17.29 -14.60 18.07
CA PHE A 2 17.66 -13.87 16.87
C PHE A 2 16.40 -13.33 16.21
N CYS A 3 16.19 -12.02 16.23
CA CYS A 3 15.14 -11.39 15.45
C CYS A 3 15.39 -11.59 13.97
N LYS A 4 14.33 -11.89 13.20
CA LYS A 4 14.37 -11.96 11.74
C LYS A 4 14.84 -10.64 11.15
N SER A 5 15.75 -10.68 10.20
CA SER A 5 16.17 -9.47 9.47
C SER A 5 15.01 -8.89 8.65
N LYS A 6 15.18 -7.63 8.19
CA LYS A 6 14.25 -7.04 7.24
C LYS A 6 14.15 -7.87 5.95
N ALA A 7 15.27 -8.35 5.44
CA ALA A 7 15.34 -9.15 4.22
C ALA A 7 14.61 -10.48 4.38
N GLN A 8 14.82 -11.20 5.48
CA GLN A 8 14.11 -12.45 5.77
C GLN A 8 12.59 -12.21 5.86
N ARG A 9 12.16 -11.16 6.59
CA ARG A 9 10.72 -10.81 6.67
C ARG A 9 10.14 -10.49 5.31
N SER A 10 10.82 -9.66 4.50
CA SER A 10 10.35 -9.33 3.15
C SER A 10 10.18 -10.57 2.29
N TYR A 11 11.14 -11.51 2.34
CA TYR A 11 11.05 -12.77 1.61
C TYR A 11 9.87 -13.64 2.04
N GLU A 12 9.71 -13.84 3.35
CA GLU A 12 8.61 -14.65 3.90
C GLU A 12 7.25 -14.02 3.60
N TYR A 13 7.15 -12.68 3.74
CA TYR A 13 5.92 -11.95 3.45
C TYR A 13 5.58 -11.99 1.96
N ALA A 14 6.57 -11.81 1.08
CA ALA A 14 6.36 -11.92 -0.37
C ALA A 14 5.81 -13.29 -0.77
N LYS A 15 6.34 -14.37 -0.19
CA LYS A 15 5.78 -15.72 -0.40
C LYS A 15 4.34 -15.85 0.06
N ARG A 16 4.01 -15.24 1.21
CA ARG A 16 2.66 -15.30 1.78
C ARG A 16 1.63 -14.53 0.97
N ILE A 17 2.05 -13.43 0.32
CA ILE A 17 1.18 -12.55 -0.48
C ILE A 17 1.46 -12.69 -1.99
N ALA A 18 1.83 -13.88 -2.43
CA ALA A 18 2.14 -14.14 -3.84
C ALA A 18 1.04 -13.59 -4.77
N GLY A 19 1.45 -12.96 -5.87
CA GLY A 19 0.56 -12.29 -6.82
C GLY A 19 0.28 -10.81 -6.51
N LEU A 20 0.56 -10.33 -5.29
CA LEU A 20 0.37 -8.92 -4.89
C LEU A 20 1.71 -8.16 -4.78
N THR A 21 2.81 -8.80 -5.10
CA THR A 21 4.17 -8.26 -4.98
C THR A 21 5.09 -8.97 -6.00
N PRO A 22 6.23 -8.38 -6.37
CA PRO A 22 7.22 -9.05 -7.20
C PRO A 22 7.63 -10.40 -6.63
N THR A 23 7.81 -11.40 -7.51
CA THR A 23 8.11 -12.78 -7.10
C THR A 23 9.42 -12.84 -6.30
N PRO A 24 9.41 -13.36 -5.06
CA PRO A 24 10.61 -13.49 -4.25
C PRO A 24 11.53 -14.59 -4.80
N ILE A 25 12.84 -14.32 -4.85
CA ILE A 25 13.86 -15.27 -5.27
C ILE A 25 14.60 -15.82 -4.07
N ALA A 26 15.20 -14.94 -3.25
CA ALA A 26 16.02 -15.31 -2.13
C ALA A 26 16.15 -14.18 -1.10
N TYR A 27 16.69 -14.50 0.05
CA TYR A 27 17.31 -13.53 0.95
C TYR A 27 18.67 -14.03 1.41
N ARG A 28 19.55 -13.13 1.79
CA ARG A 28 20.88 -13.45 2.33
C ARG A 28 21.13 -12.59 3.57
N GLU A 29 21.79 -13.18 4.56
CA GLU A 29 22.24 -12.50 5.77
C GLU A 29 23.71 -12.75 6.01
N ILE A 30 24.43 -11.72 6.45
CA ILE A 30 25.77 -11.86 7.01
C ILE A 30 25.68 -11.52 8.49
N ARG A 31 26.09 -12.49 9.30
CA ARG A 31 26.16 -12.35 10.77
C ARG A 31 27.60 -12.54 11.25
N TYR A 32 27.99 -11.76 12.23
CA TYR A 32 29.27 -11.90 12.91
C TYR A 32 29.00 -12.06 14.42
N ILE A 33 29.46 -13.15 15.01
CA ILE A 33 29.17 -13.52 16.41
C ILE A 33 27.68 -13.38 16.72
N GLY A 34 26.81 -13.91 15.85
CA GLY A 34 25.36 -13.84 16.01
C GLY A 34 24.70 -12.48 15.68
N ILE A 35 25.48 -11.41 15.54
CA ILE A 35 24.97 -10.06 15.24
C ILE A 35 24.80 -9.89 13.74
N LEU A 36 23.60 -9.47 13.32
CA LEU A 36 23.31 -9.15 11.91
C LEU A 36 24.13 -7.95 11.47
N ARG A 37 24.92 -8.12 10.42
CA ARG A 37 25.71 -7.04 9.80
C ARG A 37 25.07 -6.52 8.54
N GLN A 38 24.67 -7.43 7.66
CA GLN A 38 24.05 -7.08 6.38
C GLN A 38 22.95 -8.07 6.04
N SER A 39 21.96 -7.62 5.30
CA SER A 39 20.93 -8.49 4.75
C SER A 39 20.42 -7.95 3.42
N TRP A 40 20.16 -8.85 2.48
CA TRP A 40 19.62 -8.57 1.16
C TRP A 40 18.38 -9.38 0.92
N TYR A 41 17.39 -8.76 0.30
CA TYR A 41 16.23 -9.41 -0.26
C TYR A 41 16.30 -9.30 -1.78
N VAL A 42 16.10 -10.41 -2.48
CA VAL A 42 16.16 -10.51 -3.94
C VAL A 42 14.80 -10.98 -4.43
N CYS A 43 14.22 -10.25 -5.37
CA CYS A 43 12.99 -10.61 -6.07
C CYS A 43 13.18 -10.42 -7.58
N LYS A 44 12.26 -10.96 -8.40
CA LYS A 44 12.19 -10.62 -9.81
C LYS A 44 11.94 -9.13 -9.94
N GLN A 45 12.51 -8.51 -10.98
CA GLN A 45 12.16 -7.14 -11.30
C GLN A 45 10.68 -7.05 -11.65
N SER A 46 10.00 -6.07 -11.09
CA SER A 46 8.59 -5.80 -11.41
C SER A 46 8.45 -5.36 -12.87
N GLU A 47 7.38 -5.79 -13.51
CA GLU A 47 6.94 -5.28 -14.81
C GLU A 47 6.18 -3.95 -14.67
N CYS A 48 5.76 -3.62 -13.47
CA CYS A 48 5.13 -2.35 -13.13
C CYS A 48 6.18 -1.24 -13.11
N LYS A 49 6.12 -0.32 -14.09
CA LYS A 49 7.12 0.72 -14.31
C LYS A 49 6.79 2.03 -13.58
N TYR A 50 5.54 2.21 -13.18
CA TYR A 50 5.04 3.44 -12.59
C TYR A 50 4.74 3.23 -11.11
N THR A 51 4.89 4.29 -10.34
CA THR A 51 4.46 4.35 -8.94
C THR A 51 3.15 5.11 -8.82
N PHE A 52 2.41 4.91 -7.73
CA PHE A 52 1.23 5.71 -7.46
C PHE A 52 1.55 7.22 -7.38
N ASN A 53 2.77 7.60 -6.96
CA ASN A 53 3.20 9.00 -6.98
C ASN A 53 3.19 9.56 -8.40
N ASP A 54 3.64 8.80 -9.41
CA ASP A 54 3.64 9.23 -10.81
C ASP A 54 2.21 9.51 -11.29
N LEU A 55 1.25 8.66 -10.88
CA LEU A 55 -0.17 8.84 -11.20
C LEU A 55 -0.77 10.11 -10.56
N ILE A 56 -0.38 10.42 -9.33
CA ILE A 56 -0.91 11.59 -8.60
C ILE A 56 -0.30 12.89 -9.13
N HIS A 57 1.00 12.91 -9.43
CA HIS A 57 1.67 14.10 -9.94
C HIS A 57 1.32 14.40 -11.41
N ASN A 58 0.95 13.38 -12.19
CA ASN A 58 0.54 13.54 -13.58
C ASN A 58 -0.98 13.36 -13.73
N LYS A 59 -1.73 14.47 -13.65
CA LYS A 59 -3.19 14.45 -13.82
C LYS A 59 -3.65 14.05 -15.23
N SER A 60 -2.77 14.16 -16.23
CA SER A 60 -3.02 13.76 -17.63
C SER A 60 -2.57 12.33 -17.92
N PHE A 61 -2.28 11.53 -16.89
CA PHE A 61 -1.89 10.13 -17.08
C PHE A 61 -2.99 9.37 -17.82
N HIS A 62 -2.62 8.64 -18.87
CA HIS A 62 -3.58 7.85 -19.64
C HIS A 62 -4.30 6.84 -18.74
N ASN A 63 -5.63 6.70 -18.90
CA ASN A 63 -6.48 5.82 -18.09
C ASN A 63 -6.40 6.06 -16.57
N ARG A 64 -6.07 7.29 -16.14
CA ARG A 64 -5.88 7.63 -14.73
C ARG A 64 -7.03 7.18 -13.83
N THR A 65 -8.28 7.39 -14.25
CA THR A 65 -9.47 7.02 -13.49
C THR A 65 -9.57 5.51 -13.29
N GLU A 66 -9.33 4.74 -14.35
CA GLU A 66 -9.37 3.28 -14.33
C GLU A 66 -8.27 2.70 -13.44
N ILE A 67 -7.05 3.28 -13.51
CA ILE A 67 -5.93 2.89 -12.66
C ILE A 67 -6.22 3.21 -11.19
N LEU A 68 -6.80 4.38 -10.88
CA LEU A 68 -7.22 4.73 -9.53
C LEU A 68 -8.27 3.76 -8.98
N LYS A 69 -9.26 3.36 -9.80
CA LYS A 69 -10.24 2.33 -9.43
C LYS A 69 -9.54 1.01 -9.14
N ALA A 70 -8.66 0.56 -10.03
CA ALA A 70 -7.92 -0.68 -9.87
C ALA A 70 -7.07 -0.69 -8.57
N ILE A 71 -6.42 0.43 -8.21
CA ILE A 71 -5.70 0.56 -6.95
C ILE A 71 -6.65 0.54 -5.75
N GLY A 72 -7.86 1.11 -5.86
CA GLY A 72 -8.92 1.00 -4.86
C GLY A 72 -9.32 -0.46 -4.61
N CYS A 73 -9.59 -1.22 -5.68
CA CYS A 73 -9.89 -2.66 -5.62
C CYS A 73 -8.71 -3.46 -5.04
N PHE A 74 -7.48 -3.18 -5.46
CA PHE A 74 -6.28 -3.80 -4.90
C PHE A 74 -6.16 -3.56 -3.39
N THR A 75 -6.47 -2.35 -2.94
CA THR A 75 -6.46 -2.00 -1.51
C THR A 75 -7.54 -2.78 -0.74
N ALA A 76 -8.72 -2.98 -1.34
CA ALA A 76 -9.78 -3.82 -0.79
C ALA A 76 -9.36 -5.29 -0.71
N GLU A 77 -8.65 -5.80 -1.70
CA GLU A 77 -8.11 -7.16 -1.69
C GLU A 77 -7.10 -7.36 -0.54
N LEU A 78 -6.21 -6.38 -0.31
CA LEU A 78 -5.32 -6.42 0.86
C LEU A 78 -6.13 -6.52 2.15
N TYR A 79 -7.18 -5.71 2.29
CA TYR A 79 -8.05 -5.72 3.46
C TYR A 79 -8.74 -7.08 3.65
N LYS A 80 -9.36 -7.64 2.59
CA LYS A 80 -10.03 -8.95 2.59
C LYS A 80 -9.08 -10.07 3.03
N ARG A 81 -7.82 -10.02 2.62
CA ARG A 81 -6.77 -10.99 3.02
C ARG A 81 -6.16 -10.72 4.40
N GLY A 82 -6.65 -9.74 5.13
CA GLY A 82 -6.10 -9.38 6.44
C GLY A 82 -4.70 -8.77 6.38
N ILE A 83 -4.31 -8.19 5.23
CA ILE A 83 -2.99 -7.59 5.00
C ILE A 83 -3.07 -6.09 5.29
N PHE A 84 -2.29 -5.61 6.25
CA PHE A 84 -2.18 -4.19 6.58
C PHE A 84 -0.74 -3.72 6.43
N HIS A 85 -0.49 -2.91 5.41
CA HIS A 85 0.82 -2.32 5.17
C HIS A 85 0.95 -1.02 5.99
N GLN A 86 1.82 -1.01 7.00
CA GLN A 86 1.98 0.15 7.88
C GLN A 86 2.63 1.37 7.19
N ASP A 87 3.23 1.17 6.03
CA ASP A 87 3.86 2.20 5.22
C ASP A 87 3.33 2.18 3.78
N TYR A 88 2.00 2.17 3.65
CA TYR A 88 1.31 2.17 2.37
C TYR A 88 1.38 3.56 1.74
N SER A 89 2.56 3.92 1.24
CA SER A 89 2.84 5.20 0.60
C SER A 89 2.84 5.07 -0.92
N GLY A 90 2.70 6.18 -1.62
CA GLY A 90 2.60 6.17 -3.07
C GLY A 90 3.84 5.60 -3.80
N GLY A 91 5.03 5.64 -3.20
CA GLY A 91 6.22 5.00 -3.75
C GLY A 91 6.25 3.48 -3.59
N ASN A 92 5.39 2.91 -2.73
CA ASN A 92 5.33 1.49 -2.44
C ASN A 92 4.21 0.75 -3.20
N ILE A 93 3.46 1.45 -4.04
CA ILE A 93 2.43 0.90 -4.91
C ILE A 93 2.91 1.09 -6.34
N LEU A 94 3.13 -0.03 -7.03
CA LEU A 94 3.57 -0.05 -8.42
C LEU A 94 2.41 -0.50 -9.31
N PHE A 95 2.37 0.01 -10.54
CA PHE A 95 1.40 -0.43 -11.54
C PHE A 95 2.02 -0.41 -12.95
N ASN A 96 1.45 -1.19 -13.86
CA ASN A 96 1.79 -1.18 -15.28
C ASN A 96 0.92 -0.13 -16.02
N GLU A 97 1.26 0.15 -17.26
CA GLU A 97 0.71 1.26 -18.05
C GLU A 97 -0.83 1.28 -18.17
N ASP A 98 -1.45 0.10 -18.22
CA ASP A 98 -2.90 -0.05 -18.34
C ASP A 98 -3.63 -0.31 -17.00
N GLY A 99 -2.89 -0.40 -15.89
CA GLY A 99 -3.46 -0.66 -14.57
C GLY A 99 -3.94 -2.10 -14.34
N SER A 100 -3.72 -3.02 -15.28
CA SER A 100 -4.14 -4.43 -15.14
C SER A 100 -3.31 -5.19 -14.12
N ARG A 101 -2.11 -4.68 -13.78
CA ARG A 101 -1.22 -5.24 -12.77
C ARG A 101 -0.83 -4.19 -11.75
N ILE A 102 -1.06 -4.51 -10.50
CA ILE A 102 -0.67 -3.68 -9.36
C ILE A 102 0.14 -4.54 -8.40
N GLU A 103 1.25 -4.01 -7.94
CA GLU A 103 2.14 -4.69 -7.00
C GLU A 103 2.50 -3.76 -5.83
N MET A 104 2.71 -4.35 -4.67
CA MET A 104 3.15 -3.67 -3.47
C MET A 104 4.60 -4.05 -3.15
N VAL A 105 5.42 -3.07 -2.76
CA VAL A 105 6.83 -3.26 -2.37
C VAL A 105 7.09 -2.77 -0.94
N ASP A 106 8.32 -2.91 -0.46
CA ASP A 106 8.75 -2.60 0.92
C ASP A 106 7.95 -3.36 1.99
N LEU A 107 7.91 -4.67 1.87
CA LEU A 107 7.03 -5.57 2.63
C LEU A 107 7.37 -5.70 4.12
N ASN A 108 8.51 -5.22 4.57
CA ASN A 108 9.00 -5.48 5.93
C ASN A 108 8.11 -4.84 7.03
N ARG A 109 7.21 -3.93 6.66
CA ARG A 109 6.25 -3.27 7.56
C ARG A 109 4.81 -3.79 7.43
N ILE A 110 4.60 -4.93 6.79
CA ILE A 110 3.29 -5.57 6.72
C ILE A 110 2.94 -6.20 8.07
N LYS A 111 1.68 -6.10 8.42
CA LYS A 111 1.05 -6.89 9.48
C LYS A 111 -0.07 -7.74 8.91
N PHE A 112 -0.16 -8.96 9.40
CA PHE A 112 -1.21 -9.90 9.05
C PHE A 112 -2.19 -10.04 10.20
N TYR A 113 -3.47 -9.98 9.89
CA TYR A 113 -4.57 -10.12 10.83
C TYR A 113 -5.50 -11.22 10.35
N HIS A 114 -6.12 -11.93 11.27
CA HIS A 114 -7.21 -12.83 10.94
C HIS A 114 -8.44 -12.04 10.48
N HIS A 115 -8.69 -10.91 11.14
CA HIS A 115 -9.74 -9.94 10.80
C HIS A 115 -9.25 -8.53 11.09
N ILE A 116 -9.49 -7.61 10.15
CA ILE A 116 -9.17 -6.18 10.31
C ILE A 116 -10.49 -5.45 10.57
N PRO A 117 -10.70 -4.79 11.72
CA PRO A 117 -11.84 -3.90 11.90
C PRO A 117 -11.84 -2.80 10.83
N ILE A 118 -12.99 -2.48 10.25
CA ILE A 118 -13.07 -1.55 9.10
C ILE A 118 -12.39 -0.21 9.37
N LYS A 119 -12.63 0.41 10.53
CA LYS A 119 -11.97 1.66 10.93
C LYS A 119 -10.44 1.58 10.96
N LYS A 120 -9.90 0.40 11.23
CA LYS A 120 -8.45 0.16 11.14
C LYS A 120 -8.01 -0.05 9.71
N GLY A 121 -8.79 -0.77 8.91
CA GLY A 121 -8.53 -0.98 7.49
C GLY A 121 -8.44 0.34 6.73
N LEU A 122 -9.38 1.25 6.95
CA LEU A 122 -9.42 2.56 6.31
C LEU A 122 -8.19 3.45 6.60
N LYS A 123 -7.46 3.19 7.69
CA LYS A 123 -6.20 3.90 7.98
C LYS A 123 -5.08 3.59 6.99
N ILE A 124 -5.22 2.58 6.13
CA ILE A 124 -4.26 2.30 5.07
C ILE A 124 -4.11 3.50 4.13
N PHE A 125 -5.19 4.28 3.91
CA PHE A 125 -5.19 5.47 3.08
C PHE A 125 -4.50 6.70 3.71
N GLU A 126 -4.18 6.68 5.03
CA GLU A 126 -3.62 7.85 5.73
C GLU A 126 -2.25 8.28 5.23
N ARG A 127 -1.49 7.37 4.62
CA ARG A 127 -0.14 7.63 4.11
C ARG A 127 -0.07 7.94 2.62
N LEU A 128 -1.19 7.81 1.92
CA LEU A 128 -1.28 8.18 0.53
C LEU A 128 -1.44 9.70 0.42
N ASN A 129 -0.54 10.35 -0.33
CA ASN A 129 -0.72 11.74 -0.70
C ASN A 129 -1.66 11.79 -1.90
N ILE A 130 -2.96 11.92 -1.64
CA ILE A 130 -4.03 11.89 -2.66
C ILE A 130 -4.91 13.12 -2.53
N ASP A 131 -5.33 13.68 -3.65
CA ASP A 131 -6.32 14.75 -3.72
C ASP A 131 -7.75 14.20 -3.50
N LYS A 132 -8.74 15.10 -3.44
CA LYS A 132 -10.14 14.71 -3.20
C LYS A 132 -10.71 13.85 -4.34
N GLU A 133 -10.32 14.12 -5.58
CA GLU A 133 -10.77 13.37 -6.76
C GLU A 133 -10.27 11.93 -6.68
N ALA A 134 -8.95 11.73 -6.53
CA ALA A 134 -8.35 10.41 -6.43
C ALA A 134 -8.90 9.63 -5.22
N LEU A 135 -9.10 10.30 -4.08
CA LEU A 135 -9.71 9.69 -2.91
C LEU A 135 -11.16 9.23 -3.19
N SER A 136 -11.95 10.07 -3.86
CA SER A 136 -13.34 9.71 -4.21
C SER A 136 -13.38 8.47 -5.08
N ILE A 137 -12.55 8.42 -6.14
CA ILE A 137 -12.48 7.28 -7.07
C ILE A 137 -12.04 6.00 -6.35
N MET A 138 -10.92 6.07 -5.64
CA MET A 138 -10.36 4.90 -4.94
C MET A 138 -11.23 4.44 -3.78
N GLY A 139 -11.78 5.38 -3.00
CA GLY A 139 -12.66 5.10 -1.87
C GLY A 139 -13.97 4.45 -2.30
N THR A 140 -14.55 4.91 -3.43
CA THR A 140 -15.73 4.30 -4.03
C THR A 140 -15.44 2.86 -4.49
N ALA A 141 -14.35 2.64 -5.22
CA ALA A 141 -13.96 1.30 -5.67
C ALA A 141 -13.69 0.37 -4.48
N PHE A 142 -12.99 0.84 -3.45
CA PHE A 142 -12.76 0.11 -2.21
C PHE A 142 -14.08 -0.26 -1.51
N ALA A 143 -15.02 0.68 -1.41
CA ALA A 143 -16.31 0.47 -0.77
C ALA A 143 -17.16 -0.56 -1.51
N GLN A 144 -17.23 -0.47 -2.86
CA GLN A 144 -17.94 -1.42 -3.71
C GLN A 144 -17.42 -2.85 -3.54
N GLU A 145 -16.10 -3.04 -3.47
CA GLU A 145 -15.48 -4.34 -3.26
C GLU A 145 -15.81 -4.99 -1.91
N LEU A 146 -16.25 -4.20 -0.95
CA LEU A 146 -16.53 -4.65 0.42
C LEU A 146 -18.01 -4.54 0.79
N ASP A 147 -18.88 -4.19 -0.17
CA ASP A 147 -20.31 -3.93 0.05
C ASP A 147 -20.55 -2.90 1.18
N LEU A 148 -19.77 -1.80 1.12
CA LEU A 148 -19.85 -0.69 2.07
C LEU A 148 -20.43 0.56 1.41
N ASP A 149 -21.00 1.44 2.23
CA ASP A 149 -21.40 2.76 1.78
C ASP A 149 -20.15 3.62 1.42
N ALA A 150 -20.10 4.08 0.18
CA ALA A 150 -18.95 4.83 -0.35
C ALA A 150 -18.79 6.19 0.34
N GLU A 151 -19.88 6.87 0.66
CA GLU A 151 -19.87 8.16 1.33
C GLU A 151 -19.30 8.02 2.75
N TYR A 152 -19.72 6.98 3.48
CA TYR A 152 -19.16 6.65 4.78
C TYR A 152 -17.64 6.44 4.71
N VAL A 153 -17.17 5.63 3.75
CA VAL A 153 -15.74 5.33 3.58
C VAL A 153 -14.93 6.60 3.31
N ILE A 154 -15.37 7.40 2.33
CA ILE A 154 -14.70 8.63 1.92
C ILE A 154 -14.66 9.65 3.08
N ASN A 155 -15.80 9.90 3.72
CA ASN A 155 -15.91 10.84 4.84
C ASN A 155 -15.06 10.42 6.04
N TYR A 156 -15.00 9.09 6.33
CA TYR A 156 -14.14 8.58 7.38
C TYR A 156 -12.65 8.85 7.09
N ILE A 157 -12.20 8.57 5.87
CA ILE A 157 -10.79 8.79 5.47
C ILE A 157 -10.44 10.28 5.55
N ILE A 158 -11.28 11.16 4.99
CA ILE A 158 -11.08 12.63 5.03
C ILE A 158 -10.94 13.11 6.48
N THR A 159 -11.89 12.76 7.33
CA THR A 159 -11.92 13.20 8.73
C THR A 159 -10.67 12.76 9.51
N HIS A 160 -10.19 11.52 9.27
CA HIS A 160 -9.02 11.00 9.94
C HIS A 160 -7.72 11.59 9.43
N ARG A 161 -7.60 11.83 8.13
CA ARG A 161 -6.45 12.52 7.54
C ARG A 161 -6.36 13.94 8.09
N TRP A 162 -7.45 14.67 8.10
CA TRP A 162 -7.50 16.05 8.59
C TRP A 162 -7.08 16.15 10.07
N LYS A 163 -7.60 15.27 10.94
CA LYS A 163 -7.20 15.21 12.36
C LYS A 163 -5.70 14.95 12.55
N LYS A 164 -5.10 14.14 11.70
CA LYS A 164 -3.68 13.84 11.76
C LYS A 164 -2.82 15.04 11.37
N HIS A 165 -3.21 15.79 10.35
CA HIS A 165 -2.50 16.97 9.89
C HIS A 165 -2.59 18.12 10.89
N ILE A 166 -3.73 18.36 11.51
CA ILE A 166 -3.86 19.32 12.62
C ILE A 166 -2.90 18.97 13.77
N LYS A 167 -2.82 17.69 14.15
CA LYS A 167 -1.89 17.25 15.19
C LYS A 167 -0.42 17.43 14.82
N GLN A 168 -0.09 17.52 13.55
CA GLN A 168 1.26 17.74 13.04
C GLN A 168 1.56 19.21 12.73
N GLY A 169 0.61 20.14 12.99
CA GLY A 169 0.77 21.59 12.74
C GLY A 169 0.76 21.97 11.26
N ILE A 170 0.29 21.09 10.37
CA ILE A 170 0.21 21.34 8.93
C ILE A 170 -1.22 21.78 8.61
N THR A 171 -1.43 23.07 8.36
CA THR A 171 -2.76 23.67 8.15
C THR A 171 -3.24 23.71 6.71
N ASN A 172 -2.38 23.51 5.71
CA ASN A 172 -2.73 23.64 4.28
C ASN A 172 -2.83 22.27 3.60
N LEU A 173 -4.05 21.73 3.51
CA LEU A 173 -4.28 20.38 2.94
C LEU A 173 -5.20 20.37 1.72
N TYR A 174 -5.82 21.48 1.37
CA TYR A 174 -6.87 21.52 0.35
C TYR A 174 -6.90 22.88 -0.39
N ASP A 175 -5.78 23.25 -1.01
CA ASP A 175 -5.80 24.23 -2.11
C ASP A 175 -5.66 23.50 -3.45
#